data_ce70e726e749341b69e5630af8a549b8
#
_entry.id   ce70e726e749341b69e5630af8a549b8
#
_cell.length_a   1.000
_cell.length_b   1.000
_cell.length_c   1.000
_cell.angle_alpha   90.00
_cell.angle_beta   90.00
_cell.angle_gamma   90.00
#
_symmetry.space_group_name_H-M   'P 1'
#
loop_
_entity.id
_entity.type
_entity.pdbx_description
1 polymer ?
#
loop_
_entity_poly.entity_id
_entity_poly.type
_entity_poly.pdbx_seq_one_letter_code
_entity_poly.pdbx_strand_id
1 'polypeptide(L)'
;GMFNFNAPNFIFRFALGETDYQLGVTDYEHFAAEYNYLGRDVWQQTLNLTEEEKERLIALLTENYRPENRVYRYNFFYDNCATRPRDQIERAINGTLQYADNMTANSTGISFRDLLHKYSEGHLWSRFGMDLCMGSKADEPINRRLAMFVPFYMQEYFNKAQIVDKEGQARPLVA
;
A
#
# COMPACT_ATOMS: atom_id res chain seq x y z
N GLY A 1 11.24 2.05 -5.79
CA GLY A 1 10.78 1.43 -7.02
C GLY A 1 10.67 2.45 -8.15
N MET A 2 10.50 1.99 -9.38
CA MET A 2 10.56 2.88 -10.53
C MET A 2 9.49 2.53 -11.57
N PHE A 3 8.91 3.59 -12.17
CA PHE A 3 8.16 3.50 -13.42
C PHE A 3 9.03 3.93 -14.59
N ASN A 4 8.74 3.39 -15.78
CA ASN A 4 9.30 3.91 -17.01
C ASN A 4 8.41 5.06 -17.54
N PHE A 5 8.68 6.28 -17.11
CA PHE A 5 7.93 7.48 -17.53
C PHE A 5 8.10 7.83 -19.02
N ASN A 6 9.11 7.28 -19.68
CA ASN A 6 9.35 7.49 -21.11
C ASN A 6 8.51 6.55 -22.00
N ALA A 7 7.74 5.65 -21.42
CA ALA A 7 6.87 4.76 -22.19
C ALA A 7 5.79 5.58 -22.92
N PRO A 8 5.48 5.26 -24.19
CA PRO A 8 4.44 5.96 -24.95
C PRO A 8 3.10 5.88 -24.21
N ASN A 9 2.38 7.00 -24.16
CA ASN A 9 1.06 7.11 -23.52
C ASN A 9 1.06 6.68 -22.04
N PHE A 10 2.15 6.93 -21.31
CA PHE A 10 2.32 6.49 -19.91
C PHE A 10 1.12 6.81 -19.04
N ILE A 11 0.64 8.07 -19.02
CA ILE A 11 -0.48 8.52 -18.16
C ILE A 11 -1.75 7.73 -18.46
N PHE A 12 -2.07 7.54 -19.74
CA PHE A 12 -3.26 6.78 -20.14
C PHE A 12 -3.15 5.29 -19.74
N ARG A 13 -2.01 4.67 -20.02
CA ARG A 13 -1.74 3.28 -19.62
C ARG A 13 -1.71 3.12 -18.10
N PHE A 14 -1.20 4.10 -17.37
CA PHE A 14 -1.20 4.09 -15.91
C PHE A 14 -2.63 4.09 -15.36
N ALA A 15 -3.51 4.94 -15.91
CA ALA A 15 -4.90 5.00 -15.52
C ALA A 15 -5.67 3.68 -15.80
N LEU A 16 -5.31 3.00 -16.90
CA LEU A 16 -5.87 1.68 -17.25
C LEU A 16 -5.25 0.51 -16.47
N GLY A 17 -4.23 0.74 -15.62
CA GLY A 17 -3.49 -0.32 -14.92
C GLY A 17 -2.60 -1.16 -15.86
N GLU A 18 -2.13 -0.57 -16.96
CA GLU A 18 -1.31 -1.23 -17.99
C GLU A 18 0.17 -0.88 -17.92
N THR A 19 0.62 -0.25 -16.83
CA THR A 19 2.03 0.06 -16.62
C THR A 19 2.71 -0.96 -15.72
N ASP A 20 3.98 -1.21 -15.99
CA ASP A 20 4.80 -2.05 -15.15
C ASP A 20 5.57 -1.20 -14.15
N TYR A 21 5.70 -1.70 -12.93
CA TYR A 21 6.46 -1.11 -11.86
C TYR A 21 7.54 -2.07 -11.39
N GLN A 22 8.73 -1.56 -11.19
CA GLN A 22 9.85 -2.34 -10.71
C GLN A 22 10.14 -2.05 -9.23
N LEU A 23 10.24 -3.10 -8.43
CA LEU A 23 10.72 -2.99 -7.05
C LEU A 23 12.19 -2.55 -7.04
N GLY A 24 12.51 -1.65 -6.12
CA GLY A 24 13.87 -1.22 -5.82
C GLY A 24 14.19 -1.45 -4.35
N VAL A 25 15.45 -1.71 -4.08
CA VAL A 25 16.01 -1.81 -2.71
C VAL A 25 17.07 -0.74 -2.57
N THR A 26 17.05 -0.04 -1.46
CA THR A 26 18.06 0.94 -1.07
C THR A 26 18.26 0.84 0.44
N ASP A 27 19.39 1.30 0.95
CA ASP A 27 19.58 1.42 2.39
C ASP A 27 18.78 2.60 2.96
N TYR A 28 18.55 2.53 4.27
CA TYR A 28 17.73 3.54 4.95
C TYR A 28 18.38 4.94 4.93
N GLU A 29 19.69 5.02 4.99
CA GLU A 29 20.41 6.30 5.05
C GLU A 29 20.22 7.10 3.75
N HIS A 30 20.40 6.44 2.60
CA HIS A 30 20.14 7.07 1.31
C HIS A 30 18.67 7.45 1.12
N PHE A 31 17.75 6.57 1.52
CA PHE A 31 16.33 6.86 1.49
C PHE A 31 15.96 8.09 2.33
N ALA A 32 16.43 8.14 3.58
CA ALA A 32 16.15 9.24 4.50
C ALA A 32 16.78 10.57 4.01
N ALA A 33 18.00 10.51 3.47
CA ALA A 33 18.69 11.67 2.92
C ALA A 33 17.94 12.27 1.71
N GLU A 34 17.45 11.41 0.80
CA GLU A 34 16.64 11.85 -0.35
C GLU A 34 15.36 12.55 0.09
N TYR A 35 14.61 11.95 1.05
CA TYR A 35 13.37 12.53 1.53
C TYR A 35 13.60 13.86 2.27
N ASN A 36 14.66 13.94 3.08
CA ASN A 36 15.05 15.17 3.75
C ASN A 36 15.43 16.27 2.75
N TYR A 37 16.21 15.95 1.71
CA TYR A 37 16.59 16.89 0.66
C TYR A 37 15.35 17.42 -0.10
N LEU A 38 14.36 16.57 -0.32
CA LEU A 38 13.11 16.92 -1.00
C LEU A 38 12.08 17.60 -0.09
N GLY A 39 12.39 17.80 1.20
CA GLY A 39 11.46 18.38 2.18
C GLY A 39 10.22 17.52 2.41
N ARG A 40 10.35 16.18 2.35
CA ARG A 40 9.25 15.23 2.53
C ARG A 40 9.34 14.57 3.89
N ASP A 41 8.18 14.33 4.51
CA ASP A 41 8.08 13.62 5.77
C ASP A 41 8.28 12.10 5.58
N VAL A 42 8.90 11.47 6.59
CA VAL A 42 9.05 10.02 6.69
C VAL A 42 8.39 9.55 7.98
N TRP A 43 7.46 8.60 7.87
CA TRP A 43 6.77 7.97 8.98
C TRP A 43 7.24 6.53 9.13
N GLN A 44 7.64 6.16 10.32
CA GLN A 44 8.13 4.83 10.64
C GLN A 44 7.22 4.14 11.65
N GLN A 45 6.91 2.86 11.42
CA GLN A 45 6.23 1.99 12.36
C GLN A 45 7.10 0.76 12.63
N THR A 46 7.40 0.49 13.90
CA THR A 46 8.11 -0.73 14.30
C THR A 46 7.10 -1.86 14.45
N LEU A 47 7.24 -2.91 13.63
CA LEU A 47 6.36 -4.07 13.71
C LEU A 47 6.80 -5.01 14.82
N ASN A 48 5.83 -5.47 15.62
CA ASN A 48 6.04 -6.42 16.72
C ASN A 48 5.99 -7.87 16.21
N LEU A 49 6.95 -8.23 15.37
CA LEU A 49 7.08 -9.56 14.79
C LEU A 49 8.01 -10.45 15.61
N THR A 50 7.70 -11.74 15.71
CA THR A 50 8.61 -12.75 16.25
C THR A 50 9.79 -12.97 15.28
N GLU A 51 10.85 -13.63 15.75
CA GLU A 51 12.00 -13.94 14.87
C GLU A 51 11.56 -14.80 13.67
N GLU A 52 10.71 -15.80 13.91
CA GLU A 52 10.18 -16.64 12.83
C GLU A 52 9.37 -15.84 11.79
N GLU A 53 8.55 -14.89 12.25
CA GLU A 53 7.78 -14.01 11.35
C GLU A 53 8.67 -13.06 10.56
N LYS A 54 9.74 -12.54 11.18
CA LYS A 54 10.76 -11.73 10.51
C LYS A 54 11.48 -12.51 9.41
N GLU A 55 11.93 -13.73 9.73
CA GLU A 55 12.57 -14.61 8.75
C GLU A 55 11.63 -14.92 7.57
N ARG A 56 10.36 -15.20 7.86
CA ARG A 56 9.33 -15.43 6.83
C ARG A 56 9.10 -14.18 5.99
N LEU A 57 9.01 -13.00 6.61
CA LEU A 57 8.87 -11.74 5.88
C LEU A 57 10.07 -11.46 4.98
N ILE A 58 11.30 -11.68 5.46
CA ILE A 58 12.53 -11.55 4.67
C ILE A 58 12.50 -12.51 3.48
N ALA A 59 12.09 -13.76 3.69
CA ALA A 59 11.97 -14.73 2.60
C ALA A 59 10.95 -14.29 1.54
N LEU A 60 9.78 -13.79 1.96
CA LEU A 60 8.74 -13.28 1.06
C LEU A 60 9.22 -12.05 0.27
N LEU A 61 9.93 -11.13 0.92
CA LEU A 61 10.48 -9.94 0.27
C LEU A 61 11.60 -10.31 -0.71
N THR A 62 12.47 -11.26 -0.34
CA THR A 62 13.53 -11.78 -1.19
C THR A 62 12.95 -12.44 -2.44
N GLU A 63 11.90 -13.26 -2.28
CA GLU A 63 11.19 -13.87 -3.41
C GLU A 63 10.57 -12.82 -4.34
N ASN A 64 9.97 -11.76 -3.79
CA ASN A 64 9.45 -10.65 -4.59
C ASN A 64 10.54 -9.88 -5.34
N TYR A 65 11.75 -9.83 -4.80
CA TYR A 65 12.86 -9.09 -5.40
C TYR A 65 13.61 -9.88 -6.48
N ARG A 66 13.33 -11.16 -6.67
CA ARG A 66 13.96 -11.96 -7.74
C ARG A 66 13.71 -11.30 -9.11
N PRO A 67 14.64 -11.45 -10.07
CA PRO A 67 14.52 -10.83 -11.40
C PRO A 67 13.18 -11.10 -12.10
N GLU A 68 12.64 -12.32 -11.94
CA GLU A 68 11.38 -12.76 -12.50
C GLU A 68 10.14 -12.16 -11.83
N ASN A 69 10.25 -11.70 -10.57
CA ASN A 69 9.13 -11.24 -9.75
C ASN A 69 9.15 -9.73 -9.48
N ARG A 70 10.33 -9.09 -9.58
CA ARG A 70 10.49 -7.69 -9.20
C ARG A 70 9.79 -6.68 -10.10
N VAL A 71 9.44 -7.08 -11.32
CA VAL A 71 8.65 -6.29 -12.25
C VAL A 71 7.24 -6.83 -12.26
N TYR A 72 6.26 -5.98 -11.97
CA TYR A 72 4.88 -6.39 -11.91
C TYR A 72 3.94 -5.36 -12.51
N ARG A 73 2.77 -5.82 -12.94
CA ARG A 73 1.70 -4.96 -13.44
C ARG A 73 1.12 -4.13 -12.29
N TYR A 74 1.37 -2.85 -12.32
CA TYR A 74 0.91 -1.93 -11.28
C TYR A 74 -0.57 -1.64 -11.44
N ASN A 75 -1.32 -1.77 -10.35
CA ASN A 75 -2.69 -1.31 -10.26
C ASN A 75 -2.81 -0.32 -9.12
N PHE A 76 -3.20 0.91 -9.46
CA PHE A 76 -3.20 2.01 -8.50
C PHE A 76 -4.05 1.74 -7.26
N PHE A 77 -5.17 1.04 -7.40
CA PHE A 77 -6.09 0.75 -6.30
C PHE A 77 -5.85 -0.60 -5.63
N TYR A 78 -5.46 -1.61 -6.40
CA TYR A 78 -5.47 -2.99 -5.92
C TYR A 78 -4.09 -3.60 -5.71
N ASP A 79 -3.07 -3.16 -6.46
CA ASP A 79 -1.70 -3.69 -6.37
C ASP A 79 -0.67 -2.57 -6.53
N ASN A 80 -0.49 -1.80 -5.46
CA ASN A 80 0.38 -0.62 -5.42
C ASN A 80 1.48 -0.75 -4.33
N CYS A 81 2.24 0.33 -4.14
CA CYS A 81 3.32 0.39 -3.16
C CYS A 81 2.87 0.31 -1.69
N ALA A 82 1.58 0.47 -1.38
CA ALA A 82 1.02 0.28 -0.04
C ALA A 82 0.40 -1.12 0.12
N THR A 83 -0.39 -1.57 -0.85
CA THR A 83 -1.10 -2.84 -0.75
C THR A 83 -0.16 -4.05 -0.80
N ARG A 84 0.91 -4.02 -1.60
CA ARG A 84 1.89 -5.11 -1.64
C ARG A 84 2.61 -5.33 -0.31
N PRO A 85 3.23 -4.34 0.35
CA PRO A 85 3.81 -4.53 1.67
C PRO A 85 2.80 -5.03 2.70
N ARG A 86 1.58 -4.49 2.72
CA ARG A 86 0.49 -4.98 3.57
C ARG A 86 0.30 -6.47 3.41
N ASP A 87 0.12 -6.94 2.19
CA ASP A 87 -0.16 -8.34 1.90
C ASP A 87 1.03 -9.25 2.27
N GLN A 88 2.28 -8.78 2.11
CA GLN A 88 3.45 -9.54 2.57
C GLN A 88 3.52 -9.62 4.09
N ILE A 89 3.21 -8.56 4.81
CA ILE A 89 3.18 -8.55 6.28
C ILE A 89 2.10 -9.50 6.78
N GLU A 90 0.88 -9.42 6.24
CA GLU A 90 -0.21 -10.34 6.59
C GLU A 90 0.14 -11.82 6.36
N ARG A 91 0.87 -12.12 5.28
CA ARG A 91 1.33 -13.48 4.96
C ARG A 91 2.46 -13.97 5.87
N ALA A 92 3.26 -13.05 6.41
CA ALA A 92 4.39 -13.39 7.28
C ALA A 92 3.95 -13.76 8.69
N ILE A 93 2.81 -13.25 9.15
CA ILE A 93 2.30 -13.43 10.52
C ILE A 93 1.92 -14.90 10.77
N ASN A 94 2.30 -15.40 11.95
CA ASN A 94 1.93 -16.72 12.42
C ASN A 94 0.65 -16.62 13.27
N GLY A 95 -0.49 -16.69 12.61
CA GLY A 95 -1.80 -16.48 13.22
C GLY A 95 -2.72 -15.67 12.31
N THR A 96 -3.54 -14.83 12.91
CA THR A 96 -4.49 -13.98 12.19
C THR A 96 -4.29 -12.52 12.58
N LEU A 97 -4.20 -11.66 11.59
CA LEU A 97 -4.21 -10.22 11.83
C LEU A 97 -5.66 -9.75 12.00
N GLN A 98 -5.97 -9.28 13.19
CA GLN A 98 -7.27 -8.69 13.52
C GLN A 98 -7.15 -7.17 13.55
N TYR A 99 -7.97 -6.52 12.76
CA TYR A 99 -8.09 -5.08 12.75
C TYR A 99 -9.19 -4.66 13.72
N ALA A 100 -9.03 -3.52 14.40
CA ALA A 100 -10.00 -3.01 15.35
C ALA A 100 -11.39 -2.75 14.74
N ASP A 101 -11.40 -2.38 13.45
CA ASP A 101 -12.62 -2.16 12.69
C ASP A 101 -12.92 -3.34 11.76
N ASN A 102 -14.19 -3.57 11.47
CA ASN A 102 -14.58 -4.58 10.48
C ASN A 102 -14.11 -4.15 9.08
N MET A 103 -13.00 -4.76 8.62
CA MET A 103 -12.34 -4.43 7.35
C MET A 103 -13.12 -4.84 6.12
N THR A 104 -13.99 -5.84 6.27
CA THR A 104 -14.79 -6.41 5.18
C THR A 104 -16.22 -5.87 5.14
N ALA A 105 -16.64 -5.11 6.19
CA ALA A 105 -17.96 -4.49 6.18
C ALA A 105 -18.10 -3.63 4.92
N ASN A 106 -19.07 -4.00 4.09
CA ASN A 106 -19.42 -3.25 2.91
C ASN A 106 -19.84 -1.84 3.32
N SER A 107 -19.19 -0.88 2.74
CA SER A 107 -19.42 0.55 2.77
C SER A 107 -18.93 1.30 4.02
N THR A 108 -17.77 1.89 3.84
CA THR A 108 -17.43 3.14 4.53
C THR A 108 -18.32 4.30 4.04
N GLY A 109 -19.15 4.09 3.02
CA GLY A 109 -19.80 5.17 2.28
C GLY A 109 -18.84 6.01 1.44
N ILE A 110 -17.56 5.62 1.37
CA ILE A 110 -16.48 6.32 0.66
C ILE A 110 -16.07 5.47 -0.54
N SER A 111 -15.83 6.11 -1.67
CA SER A 111 -15.33 5.49 -2.89
C SER A 111 -13.81 5.74 -3.08
N PHE A 112 -13.20 5.08 -4.06
CA PHE A 112 -11.83 5.40 -4.46
C PHE A 112 -11.71 6.85 -4.92
N ARG A 113 -12.71 7.35 -5.66
CA ARG A 113 -12.75 8.74 -6.14
C ARG A 113 -12.79 9.73 -4.97
N ASP A 114 -13.61 9.48 -3.95
CA ASP A 114 -13.69 10.35 -2.77
C ASP A 114 -12.34 10.46 -2.07
N LEU A 115 -11.62 9.34 -1.94
CA LEU A 115 -10.29 9.35 -1.34
C LEU A 115 -9.28 10.13 -2.18
N LEU A 116 -9.27 9.97 -3.50
CA LEU A 116 -8.40 10.74 -4.37
C LEU A 116 -8.74 12.23 -4.34
N HIS A 117 -10.00 12.58 -4.29
CA HIS A 117 -10.45 13.96 -4.17
C HIS A 117 -9.96 14.61 -2.87
N LYS A 118 -10.01 13.87 -1.75
CA LYS A 118 -9.48 14.34 -0.47
C LYS A 118 -7.99 14.69 -0.52
N TYR A 119 -7.18 13.88 -1.24
CA TYR A 119 -5.74 14.10 -1.35
C TYR A 119 -5.32 14.98 -2.53
N SER A 120 -6.25 15.36 -3.39
CA SER A 120 -6.02 16.31 -4.50
C SER A 120 -6.72 17.66 -4.29
N GLU A 121 -7.11 17.94 -3.06
CA GLU A 121 -7.74 19.22 -2.70
C GLU A 121 -6.80 20.38 -3.05
N GLY A 122 -7.35 21.45 -3.65
CA GLY A 122 -6.58 22.58 -4.15
C GLY A 122 -5.95 22.41 -5.53
N HIS A 123 -5.96 21.19 -6.11
CA HIS A 123 -5.37 20.88 -7.41
C HIS A 123 -6.45 20.54 -8.47
N LEU A 124 -7.28 21.50 -8.84
CA LEU A 124 -8.47 21.31 -9.70
C LEU A 124 -8.18 20.64 -11.04
N TRP A 125 -7.11 21.02 -11.71
CA TRP A 125 -6.75 20.45 -13.02
C TRP A 125 -6.26 19.00 -12.91
N SER A 126 -5.48 18.68 -11.87
CA SER A 126 -5.05 17.29 -11.60
C SER A 126 -6.25 16.42 -11.26
N ARG A 127 -7.17 16.93 -10.44
CA ARG A 127 -8.43 16.25 -10.09
C ARG A 127 -9.28 15.98 -11.32
N PHE A 128 -9.50 16.98 -12.16
CA PHE A 128 -10.25 16.80 -13.42
C PHE A 128 -9.62 15.75 -14.32
N GLY A 129 -8.28 15.77 -14.49
CA GLY A 129 -7.57 14.77 -15.27
C GLY A 129 -7.72 13.36 -14.72
N MET A 130 -7.64 13.19 -13.40
CA MET A 130 -7.87 11.90 -12.74
C MET A 130 -9.31 11.42 -12.93
N ASP A 131 -10.29 12.31 -12.75
CA ASP A 131 -11.71 12.00 -12.92
C ASP A 131 -12.03 11.53 -14.34
N LEU A 132 -11.40 12.14 -15.33
CA LEU A 132 -11.56 11.74 -16.72
C LEU A 132 -11.00 10.34 -17.02
N CYS A 133 -9.91 9.98 -16.36
CA CYS A 133 -9.22 8.70 -16.55
C CYS A 133 -9.86 7.55 -15.73
N MET A 134 -10.51 7.85 -14.61
CA MET A 134 -11.16 6.85 -13.76
C MET A 134 -12.52 6.45 -14.33
N GLY A 135 -12.74 5.14 -14.46
CA GLY A 135 -14.05 4.62 -14.82
C GLY A 135 -15.04 4.65 -13.65
N SER A 136 -16.30 4.31 -13.92
CA SER A 136 -17.40 4.30 -12.93
C SER A 136 -17.16 3.36 -11.72
N LYS A 137 -16.30 2.36 -11.85
CA LYS A 137 -15.90 1.50 -10.72
C LYS A 137 -15.20 2.26 -9.60
N ALA A 138 -14.61 3.42 -9.88
CA ALA A 138 -14.02 4.27 -8.86
C ALA A 138 -15.07 4.96 -7.97
N ASP A 139 -16.34 4.96 -8.37
CA ASP A 139 -17.46 5.55 -7.62
C ASP A 139 -18.16 4.53 -6.70
N GLU A 140 -17.84 3.24 -6.83
CA GLU A 140 -18.43 2.22 -5.97
C GLU A 140 -17.87 2.35 -4.53
N PRO A 141 -18.74 2.19 -3.51
CA PRO A 141 -18.30 2.20 -2.12
C PRO A 141 -17.27 1.10 -1.86
N ILE A 142 -16.18 1.47 -1.21
CA ILE A 142 -15.09 0.54 -0.87
C ILE A 142 -15.11 0.17 0.60
N ASN A 143 -14.57 -0.99 0.94
CA ASN A 143 -14.34 -1.40 2.30
C ASN A 143 -13.04 -0.79 2.87
N ARG A 144 -12.84 -0.90 4.19
CA ARG A 144 -11.65 -0.36 4.86
C ARG A 144 -10.35 -0.99 4.37
N ARG A 145 -10.37 -2.27 4.03
CA ARG A 145 -9.18 -2.95 3.51
C ARG A 145 -8.75 -2.35 2.15
N LEU A 146 -9.69 -2.05 1.27
CA LEU A 146 -9.40 -1.38 0.01
C LEU A 146 -8.89 0.04 0.22
N ALA A 147 -9.40 0.77 1.22
CA ALA A 147 -8.91 2.11 1.56
C ALA A 147 -7.42 2.14 1.91
N MET A 148 -6.83 1.01 2.33
CA MET A 148 -5.38 0.88 2.60
C MET A 148 -4.49 1.04 1.35
N PHE A 149 -5.04 1.22 0.15
CA PHE A 149 -4.23 1.63 -1.00
C PHE A 149 -3.58 3.01 -0.77
N VAL A 150 -4.17 3.80 0.12
CA VAL A 150 -3.59 5.04 0.63
C VAL A 150 -2.71 4.74 1.85
N PRO A 151 -1.41 5.08 1.86
CA PRO A 151 -0.49 4.74 2.95
C PRO A 151 -0.94 5.20 4.33
N PHE A 152 -1.59 6.36 4.45
CA PHE A 152 -2.09 6.88 5.74
C PHE A 152 -3.17 5.98 6.36
N TYR A 153 -4.07 5.42 5.56
CA TYR A 153 -5.06 4.47 6.07
C TYR A 153 -4.40 3.15 6.49
N MET A 154 -3.40 2.68 5.74
CA MET A 154 -2.62 1.51 6.14
C MET A 154 -1.93 1.75 7.49
N GLN A 155 -1.27 2.90 7.66
CA GLN A 155 -0.64 3.28 8.91
C GLN A 155 -1.64 3.32 10.08
N GLU A 156 -2.79 3.96 9.89
CA GLU A 156 -3.84 4.07 10.93
C GLU A 156 -4.36 2.69 11.35
N TYR A 157 -4.69 1.84 10.39
CA TYR A 157 -5.25 0.52 10.69
C TYR A 157 -4.19 -0.42 11.29
N PHE A 158 -2.94 -0.34 10.88
CA PHE A 158 -1.84 -1.10 11.46
C PHE A 158 -1.58 -0.72 12.92
N ASN A 159 -1.69 0.55 13.28
CA ASN A 159 -1.56 1.02 14.66
C ASN A 159 -2.61 0.40 15.60
N LYS A 160 -3.77 0.06 15.08
CA LYS A 160 -4.90 -0.50 15.84
C LYS A 160 -5.00 -2.02 15.72
N ALA A 161 -4.20 -2.62 14.85
CA ALA A 161 -4.27 -4.05 14.56
C ALA A 161 -3.60 -4.90 15.63
N GLN A 162 -4.13 -6.11 15.84
CA GLN A 162 -3.60 -7.11 16.75
C GLN A 162 -3.30 -8.40 15.99
N ILE A 163 -2.20 -9.03 16.34
CA ILE A 163 -1.85 -10.38 15.90
C ILE A 163 -2.42 -11.35 16.94
N VAL A 164 -3.28 -12.24 16.50
CA VAL A 164 -3.84 -13.33 17.34
C VAL A 164 -3.20 -14.63 16.89
N ASP A 165 -2.47 -15.26 17.78
CA ASP A 165 -1.83 -16.55 17.51
C ASP A 165 -2.83 -17.73 17.51
N LYS A 166 -2.33 -18.95 17.33
CA LYS A 166 -3.15 -20.17 17.29
C LYS A 166 -3.73 -20.54 18.65
N GLU A 167 -3.13 -20.07 19.73
CA GLU A 167 -3.57 -20.24 21.10
C GLU A 167 -4.59 -19.18 21.54
N GLY A 168 -4.88 -18.20 20.67
CA GLY A 168 -5.81 -17.10 20.95
C GLY A 168 -5.19 -15.93 21.73
N GLN A 169 -3.87 -15.90 21.91
CA GLN A 169 -3.19 -14.77 22.54
C GLN A 169 -3.05 -13.62 21.56
N ALA A 170 -3.40 -12.43 22.02
CA ALA A 170 -3.36 -11.22 21.20
C ALA A 170 -2.17 -10.33 21.57
N ARG A 171 -1.46 -9.81 20.58
CA ARG A 171 -0.42 -8.79 20.73
C ARG A 171 -0.59 -7.69 19.69
N PRO A 172 -0.22 -6.42 19.99
CA PRO A 172 -0.30 -5.36 18.99
C PRO A 172 0.63 -5.65 17.81
N LEU A 173 0.20 -5.28 16.59
CA LEU A 173 1.02 -5.38 15.38
C LEU A 173 2.18 -4.37 15.40
N VAL A 174 1.91 -3.16 15.88
CA VAL A 174 2.90 -2.08 16.00
C VAL A 174 3.32 -1.94 17.45
N ALA A 175 4.65 -1.93 17.68
CA ALA A 175 5.26 -1.85 19.02
C ALA A 175 5.16 -0.43 19.59
#